data_f69b2e186564155597bcf2787fa8d0d8
#
_entry.id   f69b2e186564155597bcf2787fa8d0d8
#
_cell.length_a   1.000
_cell.length_b   1.000
_cell.length_c   1.000
_cell.angle_alpha   90.00
_cell.angle_beta   90.00
_cell.angle_gamma   90.00
#
_symmetry.space_group_name_H-M   'P 1'
#
loop_
_entity.id
_entity.type
_entity.pdbx_description
1 polymer ?
#
loop_
_entity_poly.entity_id
_entity_poly.type
_entity_poly.pdbx_seq_one_letter_code
_entity_poly.pdbx_strand_id
1 'polypeptide(L)'
;EKLARFPLQRCGGAERETRGWISPRNDERLLHVVGGQWLLALGQEQKLLPSSVVNQFVKDKALEIEDQQGYKLGRKQSKELKERVVEELLPRAFVRRHTSWLWIDPANGWLVVDASSPNRADEVLELLRETLDELPVRRLDTETSPGSAMTEWVLSGEAPAGFTVDR
;
A
#
# COMPACT_ATOMS: atom_id res chain seq x y z
N GLU A 1 -10.82 -16.67 -12.82
CA GLU A 1 -9.58 -17.16 -13.46
C GLU A 1 -8.52 -16.07 -13.56
N LYS A 2 -8.81 -14.84 -14.06
CA LYS A 2 -7.83 -13.75 -14.20
C LYS A 2 -7.18 -13.34 -12.87
N LEU A 3 -7.95 -13.17 -11.81
CA LEU A 3 -7.44 -12.85 -10.47
C LEU A 3 -6.45 -13.91 -9.94
N ALA A 4 -6.66 -15.17 -10.28
CA ALA A 4 -5.79 -16.26 -9.84
C ALA A 4 -4.39 -16.24 -10.50
N ARG A 5 -4.14 -15.36 -11.46
CA ARG A 5 -2.80 -15.15 -12.04
C ARG A 5 -1.88 -14.34 -11.12
N PHE A 6 -2.48 -13.53 -10.23
CA PHE A 6 -1.78 -12.62 -9.33
C PHE A 6 -2.19 -12.85 -7.86
N PRO A 7 -2.06 -14.09 -7.34
CA PRO A 7 -2.36 -14.34 -5.93
C PRO A 7 -1.31 -13.69 -5.05
N LEU A 8 -1.68 -13.31 -3.82
CA LEU A 8 -0.69 -12.84 -2.85
C LEU A 8 0.30 -13.98 -2.55
N GLN A 9 1.55 -13.72 -2.82
CA GLN A 9 2.66 -14.58 -2.41
C GLN A 9 3.28 -14.05 -1.13
N ARG A 10 3.82 -14.96 -0.33
CA ARG A 10 4.58 -14.56 0.87
C ARG A 10 5.83 -13.81 0.47
N CYS A 11 6.12 -12.74 1.21
CA CYS A 11 7.31 -11.94 1.01
C CYS A 11 8.57 -12.80 1.24
N GLY A 12 9.32 -13.07 0.18
CA GLY A 12 10.55 -13.86 0.20
C GLY A 12 11.70 -13.20 0.97
N GLY A 13 12.85 -13.88 1.08
CA GLY A 13 13.98 -13.39 1.83
C GLY A 13 14.51 -12.03 1.35
N ALA A 14 14.63 -11.85 0.04
CA ALA A 14 15.17 -10.64 -0.59
C ALA A 14 14.12 -9.58 -0.93
N GLU A 15 12.84 -9.92 -0.86
CA GLU A 15 11.76 -9.00 -1.22
C GLU A 15 11.40 -8.09 -0.05
N ARG A 16 11.18 -6.83 -0.32
CA ARG A 16 10.72 -5.86 0.68
C ARG A 16 9.22 -5.88 0.84
N GLU A 17 8.53 -6.17 -0.24
CA GLU A 17 7.07 -6.19 -0.27
C GLU A 17 6.57 -7.10 -1.39
N THR A 18 5.39 -7.66 -1.20
CA THR A 18 4.62 -8.40 -2.21
C THR A 18 3.18 -7.97 -2.15
N ARG A 19 2.49 -8.02 -3.29
CA ARG A 19 1.06 -7.72 -3.41
C ARG A 19 0.37 -8.76 -4.28
N GLY A 20 -0.90 -9.00 -4.03
CA GLY A 20 -1.69 -9.96 -4.80
C GLY A 20 -3.12 -10.07 -4.29
N TRP A 21 -3.96 -10.73 -5.08
CA TRP A 21 -5.35 -10.97 -4.72
C TRP A 21 -5.46 -12.01 -3.62
N ILE A 22 -6.32 -11.73 -2.65
CA ILE A 22 -6.68 -12.64 -1.54
C ILE A 22 -8.19 -12.84 -1.51
N SER A 23 -8.64 -13.87 -0.79
CA SER A 23 -10.05 -14.05 -0.56
C SER A 23 -10.62 -12.91 0.30
N PRO A 24 -11.71 -12.27 -0.14
CA PRO A 24 -12.36 -11.24 0.66
C PRO A 24 -13.14 -11.78 1.87
N ARG A 25 -13.38 -13.08 1.96
CA ARG A 25 -14.19 -13.70 3.04
C ARG A 25 -13.53 -14.90 3.71
N ASN A 26 -12.21 -15.00 3.63
CA ASN A 26 -11.44 -16.14 4.17
C ASN A 26 -11.94 -17.52 3.65
N ASP A 27 -12.47 -17.55 2.44
CA ASP A 27 -12.78 -18.75 1.68
C ASP A 27 -11.76 -18.90 0.52
N GLU A 28 -11.94 -19.86 -0.36
CA GLU A 28 -11.03 -20.09 -1.49
C GLU A 28 -11.30 -19.14 -2.68
N ARG A 29 -12.34 -18.31 -2.61
CA ARG A 29 -12.79 -17.48 -3.73
C ARG A 29 -12.16 -16.09 -3.66
N LEU A 30 -11.48 -15.70 -4.71
CA LEU A 30 -10.89 -14.34 -4.85
C LEU A 30 -11.93 -13.27 -5.21
N LEU A 31 -13.15 -13.67 -5.56
CA LEU A 31 -14.27 -12.80 -5.89
C LEU A 31 -15.49 -13.24 -5.10
N HIS A 32 -16.09 -12.34 -4.36
CA HIS A 32 -17.35 -12.55 -3.67
C HIS A 32 -18.44 -11.73 -4.35
N VAL A 33 -19.56 -12.38 -4.73
CA VAL A 33 -20.67 -11.76 -5.45
C VAL A 33 -21.93 -11.85 -4.62
N VAL A 34 -22.56 -10.71 -4.37
CA VAL A 34 -23.85 -10.61 -3.67
C VAL A 34 -24.72 -9.56 -4.39
N GLY A 35 -25.93 -9.95 -4.77
CA GLY A 35 -26.88 -9.02 -5.40
C GLY A 35 -26.36 -8.38 -6.71
N GLY A 36 -25.49 -9.06 -7.45
CA GLY A 36 -24.86 -8.53 -8.65
C GLY A 36 -23.64 -7.64 -8.39
N GLN A 37 -23.34 -7.32 -7.14
CA GLN A 37 -22.17 -6.54 -6.74
C GLN A 37 -20.99 -7.46 -6.42
N TRP A 38 -19.78 -6.97 -6.66
CA TRP A 38 -18.55 -7.73 -6.54
C TRP A 38 -17.65 -7.15 -5.45
N LEU A 39 -17.15 -8.02 -4.59
CA LEU A 39 -16.16 -7.66 -3.59
C LEU A 39 -14.88 -8.43 -3.85
N LEU A 40 -13.77 -7.71 -3.90
CA LEU A 40 -12.42 -8.21 -4.03
C LEU A 40 -11.56 -7.70 -2.87
N ALA A 41 -10.44 -8.34 -2.63
CA ALA A 41 -9.47 -7.88 -1.65
C ALA A 41 -8.04 -8.01 -2.19
N LEU A 42 -7.29 -6.91 -2.11
CA LEU A 42 -5.86 -6.88 -2.35
C LEU A 42 -5.13 -7.08 -1.02
N GLY A 43 -4.33 -8.11 -0.92
CA GLY A 43 -3.38 -8.30 0.16
C GLY A 43 -2.02 -7.71 -0.20
N GLN A 44 -1.36 -7.14 0.79
CA GLN A 44 0.01 -6.65 0.69
C GLN A 44 0.80 -7.15 1.89
N GLU A 45 1.96 -7.74 1.67
CA GLU A 45 2.94 -8.06 2.70
C GLU A 45 4.13 -7.10 2.56
N GLN A 46 4.50 -6.45 3.65
CA GLN A 46 5.63 -5.52 3.70
C GLN A 46 6.53 -5.86 4.86
N LYS A 47 7.83 -5.98 4.58
CA LYS A 47 8.84 -6.19 5.63
C LYS A 47 9.10 -4.91 6.42
N LEU A 48 9.02 -5.04 7.74
CA LEU A 48 9.28 -3.95 8.67
C LEU A 48 10.77 -3.90 8.99
N LEU A 49 11.49 -3.06 8.26
CA LEU A 49 12.91 -2.80 8.50
C LEU A 49 13.13 -1.27 8.63
N PRO A 50 12.93 -0.70 9.85
CA PRO A 50 13.10 0.73 10.08
C PRO A 50 14.52 1.18 9.78
N SER A 51 14.66 2.35 9.16
CA SER A 51 15.98 2.93 8.84
C SER A 51 16.84 3.15 10.09
N SER A 52 16.23 3.41 11.25
CA SER A 52 16.93 3.54 12.53
C SER A 52 17.66 2.24 12.90
N VAL A 53 17.01 1.09 12.74
CA VAL A 53 17.59 -0.23 13.00
C VAL A 53 18.75 -0.48 12.04
N VAL A 54 18.55 -0.27 10.74
CA VAL A 54 19.61 -0.41 9.74
C VAL A 54 20.80 0.47 10.08
N ASN A 55 20.57 1.75 10.39
CA ASN A 55 21.64 2.70 10.69
C ASN A 55 22.42 2.31 11.97
N GLN A 56 21.75 1.73 12.97
CA GLN A 56 22.42 1.22 14.17
C GLN A 56 23.39 0.09 13.81
N PHE A 57 22.92 -0.92 13.08
CA PHE A 57 23.77 -2.04 12.65
C PHE A 57 24.93 -1.59 11.75
N VAL A 58 24.65 -0.61 10.85
CA VAL A 58 25.72 -0.02 10.01
C VAL A 58 26.78 0.66 10.87
N LYS A 59 26.37 1.41 11.91
CA LYS A 59 27.29 2.09 12.80
C LYS A 59 28.17 1.09 13.58
N ASP A 60 27.56 0.05 14.12
CA ASP A 60 28.26 -0.96 14.90
C ASP A 60 29.29 -1.71 14.03
N LYS A 61 28.89 -2.16 12.83
CA LYS A 61 29.79 -2.80 11.87
C LYS A 61 30.86 -1.86 11.31
N ALA A 62 30.55 -0.57 11.15
CA ALA A 62 31.52 0.41 10.69
C ALA A 62 32.68 0.56 11.73
N LEU A 63 32.35 0.63 13.03
CA LEU A 63 33.36 0.69 14.09
C LEU A 63 34.28 -0.54 14.09
N GLU A 64 33.68 -1.73 13.91
CA GLU A 64 34.51 -2.97 13.84
C GLU A 64 35.48 -2.96 12.65
N ILE A 65 35.00 -2.47 11.47
CA ILE A 65 35.86 -2.40 10.28
C ILE A 65 36.92 -1.31 10.42
N GLU A 66 36.58 -0.14 10.99
CA GLU A 66 37.47 0.97 11.20
C GLU A 66 38.61 0.58 12.21
N ASP A 67 38.27 -0.16 13.26
CA ASP A 67 39.23 -0.70 14.22
C ASP A 67 40.20 -1.68 13.56
N GLN A 68 39.71 -2.53 12.65
CA GLN A 68 40.55 -3.50 11.94
C GLN A 68 41.45 -2.84 10.88
N GLN A 69 40.99 -1.78 10.21
CA GLN A 69 41.67 -1.11 9.11
C GLN A 69 42.57 0.06 9.58
N GLY A 70 42.26 0.64 10.75
CA GLY A 70 42.94 1.81 11.28
C GLY A 70 42.59 3.14 10.63
N TYR A 71 41.57 3.18 9.77
CA TYR A 71 41.06 4.40 9.12
C TYR A 71 39.53 4.36 8.92
N LYS A 72 38.92 5.55 8.79
CA LYS A 72 37.48 5.70 8.64
C LYS A 72 36.98 5.26 7.26
N LEU A 73 35.76 4.68 7.24
CA LEU A 73 35.09 4.26 6.02
C LEU A 73 34.79 5.46 5.10
N GLY A 74 35.15 5.33 3.83
CA GLY A 74 34.78 6.28 2.80
C GLY A 74 33.29 6.20 2.43
N ARG A 75 32.77 7.22 1.72
CA ARG A 75 31.34 7.28 1.31
C ARG A 75 30.88 6.03 0.56
N LYS A 76 31.69 5.52 -0.36
CA LYS A 76 31.38 4.33 -1.16
C LYS A 76 31.26 3.09 -0.26
N GLN A 77 32.26 2.88 0.59
CA GLN A 77 32.29 1.76 1.54
C GLN A 77 31.12 1.81 2.52
N SER A 78 30.75 3.00 3.02
CA SER A 78 29.58 3.18 3.90
C SER A 78 28.27 2.83 3.20
N LYS A 79 28.12 3.15 1.90
CA LYS A 79 26.95 2.78 1.10
C LYS A 79 26.88 1.27 0.91
N GLU A 80 27.98 0.65 0.49
CA GLU A 80 28.07 -0.82 0.31
C GLU A 80 27.82 -1.57 1.62
N LEU A 81 28.33 -1.07 2.74
CA LEU A 81 28.07 -1.64 4.07
C LEU A 81 26.57 -1.58 4.40
N LYS A 82 25.92 -0.43 4.11
CA LYS A 82 24.48 -0.29 4.35
C LYS A 82 23.66 -1.26 3.50
N GLU A 83 24.01 -1.44 2.25
CA GLU A 83 23.36 -2.41 1.37
C GLU A 83 23.48 -3.84 1.91
N ARG A 84 24.67 -4.26 2.30
CA ARG A 84 24.89 -5.58 2.93
C ARG A 84 24.13 -5.77 4.23
N VAL A 85 24.08 -4.75 5.09
CA VAL A 85 23.30 -4.80 6.33
C VAL A 85 21.82 -4.97 6.05
N VAL A 86 21.29 -4.27 5.03
CA VAL A 86 19.89 -4.45 4.60
C VAL A 86 19.65 -5.87 4.11
N GLU A 87 20.51 -6.40 3.25
CA GLU A 87 20.41 -7.77 2.72
C GLU A 87 20.45 -8.83 3.84
N GLU A 88 21.25 -8.62 4.87
CA GLU A 88 21.34 -9.52 6.02
C GLU A 88 20.11 -9.46 6.93
N LEU A 89 19.57 -8.26 7.17
CA LEU A 89 18.45 -8.06 8.08
C LEU A 89 17.08 -8.35 7.43
N LEU A 90 16.97 -8.11 6.14
CA LEU A 90 15.69 -8.23 5.42
C LEU A 90 15.03 -9.62 5.54
N PRO A 91 15.76 -10.76 5.45
CA PRO A 91 15.17 -12.09 5.62
C PRO A 91 14.57 -12.32 7.01
N ARG A 92 15.11 -11.64 8.03
CA ARG A 92 14.69 -11.78 9.44
C ARG A 92 13.68 -10.72 9.87
N ALA A 93 13.36 -9.75 9.00
CA ALA A 93 12.44 -8.68 9.32
C ALA A 93 11.01 -9.21 9.47
N PHE A 94 10.28 -8.65 10.44
CA PHE A 94 8.86 -8.94 10.60
C PHE A 94 8.08 -8.50 9.37
N VAL A 95 7.00 -9.21 9.08
CA VAL A 95 6.10 -8.90 7.97
C VAL A 95 4.82 -8.29 8.52
N ARG A 96 4.43 -7.14 7.98
CA ARG A 96 3.12 -6.54 8.22
C ARG A 96 2.24 -6.83 7.02
N ARG A 97 1.03 -7.34 7.29
CA ARG A 97 -0.02 -7.48 6.28
C ARG A 97 -0.95 -6.29 6.30
N HIS A 98 -1.36 -5.90 5.12
CA HIS A 98 -2.41 -4.92 4.89
C HIS A 98 -3.40 -5.47 3.86
N THR A 99 -4.68 -5.13 4.02
CA THR A 99 -5.73 -5.49 3.07
C THR A 99 -6.41 -4.22 2.59
N SER A 100 -6.56 -4.07 1.30
CA SER A 100 -7.37 -3.03 0.66
C SER A 100 -8.57 -3.69 0.00
N TRP A 101 -9.76 -3.17 0.28
CA TRP A 101 -11.00 -3.68 -0.26
C TRP A 101 -11.37 -2.96 -1.54
N LEU A 102 -11.93 -3.69 -2.47
CA LEU A 102 -12.43 -3.19 -3.74
C LEU A 102 -13.86 -3.66 -3.95
N TRP A 103 -14.79 -2.72 -4.02
CA TRP A 103 -16.18 -2.99 -4.31
C TRP A 103 -16.53 -2.48 -5.71
N ILE A 104 -17.23 -3.30 -6.49
CA ILE A 104 -17.64 -2.98 -7.86
C ILE A 104 -19.15 -3.21 -7.98
N ASP A 105 -19.84 -2.23 -8.50
CA ASP A 105 -21.22 -2.31 -8.92
C ASP A 105 -21.28 -2.15 -10.45
N PRO A 106 -21.32 -3.26 -11.19
CA PRO A 106 -21.32 -3.21 -12.65
C PRO A 106 -22.62 -2.62 -13.23
N ALA A 107 -23.74 -2.74 -12.51
CA ALA A 107 -25.02 -2.27 -12.96
C ALA A 107 -25.09 -0.73 -12.98
N ASN A 108 -24.51 -0.08 -11.97
CA ASN A 108 -24.48 1.37 -11.84
C ASN A 108 -23.12 1.99 -12.26
N GLY A 109 -22.17 1.19 -12.66
CA GLY A 109 -20.86 1.66 -13.15
C GLY A 109 -19.95 2.23 -12.05
N TRP A 110 -20.04 1.73 -10.82
CA TRP A 110 -19.22 2.17 -9.70
C TRP A 110 -18.09 1.19 -9.41
N LEU A 111 -16.92 1.74 -9.13
CA LEU A 111 -15.77 1.06 -8.55
C LEU A 111 -15.28 1.89 -7.36
N VAL A 112 -15.27 1.29 -6.18
CA VAL A 112 -14.89 1.95 -4.93
C VAL A 112 -13.73 1.19 -4.31
N VAL A 113 -12.67 1.92 -3.96
CA VAL A 113 -11.48 1.38 -3.29
C VAL A 113 -11.46 1.91 -1.86
N ASP A 114 -11.42 1.01 -0.87
CA ASP A 114 -11.20 1.37 0.53
C ASP A 114 -9.69 1.59 0.75
N ALA A 115 -9.29 2.85 0.63
CA ALA A 115 -7.91 3.27 0.76
C ALA A 115 -7.78 4.58 1.54
N SER A 116 -6.80 4.64 2.43
CA SER A 116 -6.52 5.83 3.26
C SER A 116 -5.82 6.97 2.52
N SER A 117 -5.36 6.72 1.29
CA SER A 117 -4.68 7.73 0.46
C SER A 117 -4.84 7.42 -1.03
N PRO A 118 -4.72 8.44 -1.91
CA PRO A 118 -4.74 8.25 -3.36
C PRO A 118 -3.70 7.23 -3.85
N ASN A 119 -2.48 7.27 -3.32
CA ASN A 119 -1.42 6.34 -3.71
C ASN A 119 -1.81 4.87 -3.47
N ARG A 120 -2.45 4.57 -2.33
CA ARG A 120 -2.95 3.21 -2.06
C ARG A 120 -4.08 2.80 -2.99
N ALA A 121 -4.96 3.72 -3.35
CA ALA A 121 -5.99 3.46 -4.34
C ALA A 121 -5.37 3.18 -5.71
N ASP A 122 -4.35 3.93 -6.10
CA ASP A 122 -3.64 3.74 -7.36
C ASP A 122 -2.91 2.37 -7.42
N GLU A 123 -2.31 1.90 -6.31
CA GLU A 123 -1.71 0.56 -6.22
C GLU A 123 -2.74 -0.56 -6.49
N VAL A 124 -3.96 -0.43 -5.94
CA VAL A 124 -5.05 -1.39 -6.18
C VAL A 124 -5.49 -1.37 -7.64
N LEU A 125 -5.66 -0.17 -8.21
CA LEU A 125 -6.08 0.01 -9.59
C LEU A 125 -5.01 -0.48 -10.58
N GLU A 126 -3.74 -0.32 -10.24
CA GLU A 126 -2.61 -0.81 -11.04
C GLU A 126 -2.65 -2.35 -11.15
N LEU A 127 -2.74 -3.06 -10.01
CA LEU A 127 -2.86 -4.52 -10.05
C LEU A 127 -4.14 -4.98 -10.73
N LEU A 128 -5.24 -4.23 -10.58
CA LEU A 128 -6.48 -4.54 -11.28
C LEU A 128 -6.32 -4.40 -12.81
N ARG A 129 -5.60 -3.38 -13.28
CA ARG A 129 -5.27 -3.22 -14.72
C ARG A 129 -4.36 -4.32 -15.23
N GLU A 130 -3.37 -4.74 -14.44
CA GLU A 130 -2.51 -5.89 -14.79
C GLU A 130 -3.31 -7.20 -14.86
N THR A 131 -4.35 -7.32 -14.03
CA THR A 131 -5.21 -8.51 -13.96
C THR A 131 -6.22 -8.56 -15.09
N LEU A 132 -6.75 -7.40 -15.49
CA LEU A 132 -7.78 -7.27 -16.52
C LEU A 132 -7.15 -6.65 -17.78
N ASP A 133 -7.51 -7.16 -18.93
CA ASP A 133 -6.98 -6.65 -20.21
C ASP A 133 -7.42 -5.21 -20.47
N GLU A 134 -8.64 -4.86 -20.01
CA GLU A 134 -9.21 -3.51 -20.10
C GLU A 134 -9.91 -3.13 -18.79
N LEU A 135 -9.66 -1.91 -18.34
CA LEU A 135 -10.30 -1.33 -17.15
C LEU A 135 -10.68 0.14 -17.46
N PRO A 136 -11.86 0.39 -18.06
CA PRO A 136 -12.30 1.74 -18.44
C PRO A 136 -12.86 2.47 -17.22
N VAL A 137 -11.99 2.88 -16.29
CA VAL A 137 -12.34 3.65 -15.09
C VAL A 137 -11.75 5.05 -15.15
N ARG A 138 -12.54 6.02 -14.64
CA ARG A 138 -12.08 7.39 -14.38
C ARG A 138 -12.44 7.76 -12.96
N ARG A 139 -11.69 8.70 -12.39
CA ARG A 139 -12.01 9.25 -11.07
C ARG A 139 -13.36 9.99 -11.15
N LEU A 140 -14.07 9.92 -10.03
CA LEU A 140 -15.20 10.83 -9.80
C LEU A 140 -14.61 12.22 -9.53
N ASP A 141 -14.85 13.14 -10.43
CA ASP A 141 -14.50 14.55 -10.27
C ASP A 141 -15.76 15.35 -9.90
N THR A 142 -15.59 16.30 -9.00
CA THR A 142 -16.64 17.23 -8.57
C THR A 142 -16.25 18.64 -8.99
N GLU A 143 -17.22 19.48 -9.38
CA GLU A 143 -16.99 20.89 -9.75
C GLU A 143 -16.35 21.67 -8.60
N THR A 144 -16.80 21.38 -7.36
CA THR A 144 -16.20 21.93 -6.14
C THR A 144 -15.67 20.77 -5.28
N SER A 145 -14.44 20.86 -4.79
CA SER A 145 -13.91 19.81 -3.92
C SER A 145 -14.72 19.73 -2.62
N PRO A 146 -14.92 18.53 -2.05
CA PRO A 146 -15.62 18.38 -0.76
C PRO A 146 -15.02 19.24 0.35
N GLY A 147 -13.70 19.37 0.39
CA GLY A 147 -13.01 20.24 1.37
C GLY A 147 -13.33 21.72 1.20
N SER A 148 -13.37 22.21 -0.05
CA SER A 148 -13.75 23.59 -0.35
C SER A 148 -15.21 23.87 0.00
N ALA A 149 -16.10 22.95 -0.37
CA ALA A 149 -17.52 23.05 -0.03
C ALA A 149 -17.74 23.09 1.49
N MET A 150 -17.14 22.17 2.23
CA MET A 150 -17.23 22.16 3.71
C MET A 150 -16.67 23.43 4.35
N THR A 151 -15.57 23.97 3.80
CA THR A 151 -15.00 25.23 4.28
C THR A 151 -15.97 26.40 4.05
N GLU A 152 -16.60 26.46 2.89
CA GLU A 152 -17.59 27.48 2.58
C GLU A 152 -18.81 27.40 3.51
N TRP A 153 -19.32 26.20 3.80
CA TRP A 153 -20.44 26.01 4.73
C TRP A 153 -20.09 26.48 6.16
N VAL A 154 -18.88 26.19 6.63
CA VAL A 154 -18.42 26.69 7.93
C VAL A 154 -18.29 28.21 7.96
N LEU A 155 -17.80 28.82 6.90
CA LEU A 155 -17.62 30.27 6.80
C LEU A 155 -18.97 31.01 6.67
N SER A 156 -19.92 30.47 5.90
CA SER A 156 -21.25 31.05 5.72
C SER A 156 -22.19 30.77 6.90
N GLY A 157 -21.91 29.72 7.68
CA GLY A 157 -22.84 29.21 8.69
C GLY A 157 -24.04 28.46 8.10
N GLU A 158 -24.04 28.20 6.78
CA GLU A 158 -25.14 27.56 6.05
C GLU A 158 -24.64 26.25 5.43
N ALA A 159 -25.28 25.14 5.77
CA ALA A 159 -25.05 23.84 5.16
C ALA A 159 -26.26 23.39 4.34
N PRO A 160 -26.04 22.59 3.27
CA PRO A 160 -27.15 22.04 2.50
C PRO A 160 -27.95 21.03 3.32
N ALA A 161 -29.15 20.68 2.83
CA ALA A 161 -30.04 19.73 3.49
C ALA A 161 -29.33 18.40 3.76
N GLY A 162 -29.40 17.92 5.00
CA GLY A 162 -28.74 16.69 5.48
C GLY A 162 -27.37 16.91 6.15
N PHE A 163 -26.88 18.14 6.19
CA PHE A 163 -25.66 18.52 6.93
C PHE A 163 -25.97 19.60 7.97
N THR A 164 -25.18 19.67 9.04
CA THR A 164 -25.23 20.71 10.06
C THR A 164 -23.86 21.33 10.23
N VAL A 165 -23.84 22.59 10.67
CA VAL A 165 -22.61 23.35 11.00
C VAL A 165 -22.41 23.44 12.50
N ASP A 166 -23.05 22.55 13.26
CA ASP A 166 -23.00 22.51 14.72
C ASP A 166 -21.55 22.28 15.23
N ARG A 167 -21.27 22.94 16.35
CA ARG A 167 -19.97 22.86 17.06
C ARG A 167 -19.96 21.71 18.04
#